data_8d699ddae065b61b56726d08b7346e94
#
_entry.id   8d699ddae065b61b56726d08b7346e94
#
_cell.length_a   1.000
_cell.length_b   1.000
_cell.length_c   1.000
_cell.angle_alpha   90.00
_cell.angle_beta   90.00
_cell.angle_gamma   90.00
#
_symmetry.space_group_name_H-M   'P 1'
#
loop_
_entity.id
_entity.type
_entity.pdbx_description
1 polymer ?
#
loop_
_entity_poly.entity_id
_entity_poly.type
_entity_poly.pdbx_seq_one_letter_code
_entity_poly.pdbx_strand_id
1 'polypeptide(L)'
;MHDGAVRRHPALAVSLVAATLLLLGAFGTLAGPFITGALVQVSGTSPFAGCTADDVAGQIARDPTGQRKVYLNSEVEPWVDVNPTNPNNIVAFWQQDRWSDGGSRGLVAGVSLNGGVSWTSVVIPGISQCSGGSLPRATDPWLSFAPDGTVHQISLALDIDPPANRPGGNGRNALLVSRSTNGGLTWTAPITLIEDENPRFLNDKQSITADPTDPHLVYAVWDRLKESTGNLINPERVPGDLSFKGAAMFTRTTDAGASWESARVLYDPGAISQTIGNQLVVLPDGTLVAFFDEILGVRNSAGPGPFNLSLKRSFDKGVTWLPAGPPIRTNKLLPRGTVTPDDHRGIRDGRFLFDVAVDPATGNLYAVWQDSRFSGFRFDEVAFSMSTDGGLTWSTPSKVNQTPVDTTNPLRAQAFLPSVAVTADGTIVVTYYDFRNDGSSGELADYFAVHCHAACGSRSSWGNEVRLTDTSFDILNAPVARGFFLGDYMGLAASGHDTLAVFTQPHGADASSVFFRRTGP
;
A
#
# COMPACT_ATOMS: atom_id res chain seq x y z
N MET A 1 -87.47 57.70 -9.57
CA MET A 1 -87.70 56.68 -8.50
C MET A 1 -86.79 55.53 -8.69
N HIS A 2 -86.11 55.23 -7.68
CA HIS A 2 -85.13 54.16 -7.43
C HIS A 2 -83.67 54.50 -7.56
N ASP A 3 -83.15 54.82 -6.39
CA ASP A 3 -81.77 54.84 -5.97
C ASP A 3 -81.09 53.46 -6.17
N GLY A 4 -79.90 53.47 -6.71
CA GLY A 4 -79.01 52.30 -6.78
C GLY A 4 -77.68 52.66 -6.17
N ALA A 5 -77.47 52.31 -4.91
CA ALA A 5 -76.23 52.54 -4.17
C ALA A 5 -75.05 51.71 -4.75
N VAL A 6 -74.00 52.45 -5.11
CA VAL A 6 -72.73 51.83 -5.51
C VAL A 6 -71.90 51.54 -4.25
N ARG A 7 -71.72 50.26 -3.93
CA ARG A 7 -70.76 49.78 -2.90
C ARG A 7 -69.31 49.78 -3.45
N ARG A 8 -68.48 50.58 -2.84
CA ARG A 8 -67.04 50.62 -3.04
C ARG A 8 -66.44 49.46 -2.23
N HIS A 9 -65.71 48.54 -2.95
CA HIS A 9 -64.81 47.58 -2.29
C HIS A 9 -63.44 48.21 -2.07
N PRO A 10 -62.80 47.95 -0.91
CA PRO A 10 -61.44 48.42 -0.68
C PRO A 10 -60.43 47.51 -1.41
N ALA A 11 -59.49 48.13 -2.12
CA ALA A 11 -58.38 47.45 -2.77
C ALA A 11 -57.42 46.94 -1.70
N LEU A 12 -57.20 45.63 -1.67
CA LEU A 12 -56.08 45.00 -0.92
C LEU A 12 -54.79 45.28 -1.66
N ALA A 13 -53.90 46.04 -1.04
CA ALA A 13 -52.51 46.19 -1.48
C ALA A 13 -51.76 44.92 -1.08
N VAL A 14 -51.39 44.12 -2.05
CA VAL A 14 -50.47 42.98 -1.88
C VAL A 14 -49.05 43.53 -1.93
N SER A 15 -48.39 43.63 -0.78
CA SER A 15 -46.96 43.92 -0.70
C SER A 15 -46.15 42.68 -1.12
N LEU A 16 -45.52 42.71 -2.29
CA LEU A 16 -44.52 41.74 -2.69
C LEU A 16 -43.24 42.03 -1.89
N VAL A 17 -42.93 41.20 -0.89
CA VAL A 17 -41.59 41.15 -0.29
C VAL A 17 -40.74 40.29 -1.17
N ALA A 18 -39.87 40.87 -1.96
CA ALA A 18 -38.83 40.20 -2.69
C ALA A 18 -37.77 39.73 -1.70
N ALA A 19 -37.81 38.41 -1.36
CA ALA A 19 -36.74 37.78 -0.63
C ALA A 19 -35.58 37.54 -1.60
N THR A 20 -34.58 38.40 -1.56
CA THR A 20 -33.31 38.20 -2.21
C THR A 20 -32.57 37.10 -1.42
N LEU A 21 -32.62 35.85 -1.89
CA LEU A 21 -31.70 34.79 -1.44
C LEU A 21 -30.31 35.18 -1.92
N LEU A 22 -29.48 35.71 -1.01
CA LEU A 22 -28.04 35.70 -1.16
C LEU A 22 -27.57 34.23 -1.11
N LEU A 23 -27.37 33.63 -2.25
CA LEU A 23 -26.51 32.45 -2.39
C LEU A 23 -25.08 32.92 -2.06
N LEU A 24 -24.71 32.84 -0.79
CA LEU A 24 -23.30 32.76 -0.40
C LEU A 24 -22.78 31.43 -0.95
N GLY A 25 -22.31 31.46 -2.18
CA GLY A 25 -21.44 30.43 -2.69
C GLY A 25 -20.22 30.40 -1.74
N ALA A 26 -20.11 29.37 -0.93
CA ALA A 26 -18.85 29.06 -0.29
C ALA A 26 -17.86 28.78 -1.44
N PHE A 27 -17.15 29.82 -1.85
CA PHE A 27 -15.88 29.62 -2.54
C PHE A 27 -15.00 28.94 -1.51
N GLY A 28 -14.93 27.60 -1.58
CA GLY A 28 -13.87 26.87 -0.91
C GLY A 28 -12.57 27.57 -1.31
N THR A 29 -11.90 28.15 -0.33
CA THR A 29 -10.53 28.60 -0.54
C THR A 29 -9.78 27.40 -1.08
N LEU A 30 -9.29 27.49 -2.32
CA LEU A 30 -8.31 26.55 -2.81
C LEU A 30 -7.22 26.52 -1.74
N ALA A 31 -7.09 25.42 -1.02
CA ALA A 31 -6.04 25.30 -0.04
C ALA A 31 -4.71 25.58 -0.75
N GLY A 32 -3.84 26.32 -0.09
CA GLY A 32 -2.52 26.65 -0.64
C GLY A 32 -1.72 25.38 -0.97
N PRO A 33 -0.61 25.52 -1.67
CA PRO A 33 0.26 24.38 -1.91
C PRO A 33 0.72 23.79 -0.59
N PHE A 34 0.79 22.46 -0.50
CA PHE A 34 1.37 21.81 0.65
C PHE A 34 2.80 22.28 0.88
N ILE A 35 3.13 22.52 2.14
CA ILE A 35 4.49 22.80 2.58
C ILE A 35 5.16 21.46 2.86
N THR A 36 6.35 21.27 2.30
CA THR A 36 7.17 20.09 2.58
C THR A 36 8.14 20.37 3.73
N GLY A 37 8.15 19.50 4.72
CA GLY A 37 9.19 19.48 5.76
C GLY A 37 10.56 19.04 5.21
N ALA A 38 11.55 18.94 6.05
CA ALA A 38 12.86 18.39 5.69
C ALA A 38 12.73 16.93 5.21
N LEU A 39 13.53 16.54 4.23
CA LEU A 39 13.74 15.14 3.89
C LEU A 39 14.68 14.52 4.92
N VAL A 40 14.23 13.46 5.59
CA VAL A 40 15.01 12.80 6.66
C VAL A 40 15.28 11.36 6.26
N GLN A 41 16.54 10.95 6.23
CA GLN A 41 16.87 9.53 6.09
C GLN A 41 16.51 8.80 7.39
N VAL A 42 15.67 7.77 7.28
CA VAL A 42 15.18 6.95 8.40
C VAL A 42 16.09 5.77 8.67
N SER A 43 16.49 5.08 7.60
CA SER A 43 17.41 3.95 7.66
C SER A 43 18.85 4.41 7.83
N GLY A 44 19.69 3.51 8.33
CA GLY A 44 21.11 3.73 8.51
C GLY A 44 21.89 2.46 8.23
N THR A 45 23.08 2.34 8.82
CA THR A 45 23.87 1.11 8.70
C THR A 45 23.07 -0.10 9.17
N SER A 46 23.08 -1.16 8.35
CA SER A 46 22.35 -2.38 8.64
C SER A 46 22.75 -3.01 9.98
N PRO A 47 21.79 -3.31 10.87
CA PRO A 47 22.05 -4.07 12.07
C PRO A 47 22.40 -5.54 11.78
N PHE A 48 22.19 -6.00 10.54
CA PHE A 48 22.45 -7.37 10.11
C PHE A 48 23.75 -7.52 9.30
N ALA A 49 24.60 -6.48 9.20
CA ALA A 49 25.82 -6.51 8.40
C ALA A 49 26.75 -7.68 8.76
N GLY A 50 26.76 -8.13 10.02
CA GLY A 50 27.54 -9.27 10.50
C GLY A 50 26.80 -10.62 10.47
N CYS A 51 25.54 -10.66 10.01
CA CYS A 51 24.78 -11.90 9.95
C CYS A 51 25.25 -12.80 8.80
N THR A 52 25.47 -14.07 9.11
CA THR A 52 25.79 -15.13 8.16
C THR A 52 24.80 -16.30 8.21
N ALA A 53 23.79 -16.19 9.05
CA ALA A 53 22.82 -17.28 9.26
C ALA A 53 21.92 -17.52 8.04
N ASP A 54 21.74 -16.52 7.19
CA ASP A 54 21.01 -16.58 5.93
C ASP A 54 21.93 -16.88 4.73
N ASP A 55 23.23 -16.99 4.96
CA ASP A 55 24.21 -17.26 3.91
C ASP A 55 24.25 -18.76 3.60
N VAL A 56 23.70 -19.13 2.48
CA VAL A 56 23.74 -20.50 1.97
C VAL A 56 24.85 -20.56 0.95
N ALA A 57 26.05 -20.87 1.42
CA ALA A 57 27.27 -20.95 0.62
C ALA A 57 27.07 -21.75 -0.68
N GLY A 58 27.41 -21.14 -1.79
CA GLY A 58 27.40 -21.78 -3.11
C GLY A 58 26.05 -21.79 -3.81
N GLN A 59 25.03 -21.10 -3.30
CA GLN A 59 23.77 -20.95 -4.03
C GLN A 59 23.86 -19.81 -5.05
N ILE A 60 23.36 -20.10 -6.24
CA ILE A 60 23.40 -19.17 -7.37
C ILE A 60 22.06 -18.43 -7.43
N ALA A 61 22.10 -17.13 -7.27
CA ALA A 61 20.98 -16.27 -7.60
C ALA A 61 20.95 -16.02 -9.11
N ARG A 62 19.77 -15.82 -9.63
CA ARG A 62 19.59 -15.39 -11.02
C ARG A 62 19.37 -13.88 -11.08
N ASP A 63 20.34 -13.14 -10.61
CA ASP A 63 20.48 -11.73 -10.93
C ASP A 63 21.09 -11.58 -12.35
N PRO A 64 21.24 -10.35 -12.89
CA PRO A 64 21.86 -10.15 -14.20
C PRO A 64 23.28 -10.74 -14.35
N THR A 65 23.95 -11.04 -13.23
CA THR A 65 25.28 -11.67 -13.21
C THR A 65 25.22 -13.19 -13.00
N GLY A 66 24.01 -13.73 -12.75
CA GLY A 66 23.80 -15.15 -12.46
C GLY A 66 24.19 -15.54 -11.04
N GLN A 67 24.43 -14.60 -10.16
CA GLN A 67 24.81 -14.85 -8.77
C GLN A 67 23.74 -14.28 -7.81
N ARG A 68 23.43 -15.03 -6.76
CA ARG A 68 22.66 -14.58 -5.63
C ARG A 68 23.40 -13.42 -4.95
N LYS A 69 22.71 -12.32 -4.72
CA LYS A 69 23.29 -11.12 -4.14
C LYS A 69 22.42 -10.58 -3.02
N VAL A 70 23.05 -10.35 -1.86
CA VAL A 70 22.47 -9.51 -0.84
C VAL A 70 22.94 -8.07 -1.07
N TYR A 71 22.00 -7.14 -1.12
CA TYR A 71 22.28 -5.71 -1.16
C TYR A 71 22.33 -5.20 0.27
N LEU A 72 23.56 -5.10 0.84
CA LEU A 72 23.78 -4.56 2.17
C LEU A 72 23.36 -3.09 2.24
N ASN A 73 22.83 -2.65 3.38
CA ASN A 73 22.24 -1.32 3.56
C ASN A 73 21.20 -0.98 2.48
N SER A 74 20.46 -1.98 2.02
CA SER A 74 19.41 -1.75 1.03
C SER A 74 18.06 -2.11 1.63
N GLU A 75 17.22 -1.10 1.73
CA GLU A 75 15.90 -1.15 2.31
C GLU A 75 14.83 -0.99 1.24
N VAL A 76 13.78 -1.79 1.31
CA VAL A 76 12.66 -1.78 0.37
C VAL A 76 11.33 -2.03 1.07
N GLU A 77 10.22 -1.73 0.37
CA GLU A 77 8.86 -1.96 0.87
C GLU A 77 8.61 -1.35 2.25
N PRO A 78 8.80 -0.04 2.41
CA PRO A 78 8.52 0.59 3.69
C PRO A 78 7.01 0.73 3.92
N TRP A 79 6.59 0.56 5.16
CA TRP A 79 5.26 0.91 5.65
C TRP A 79 5.37 1.90 6.80
N VAL A 80 4.31 2.66 7.11
CA VAL A 80 4.31 3.64 8.20
C VAL A 80 2.93 3.73 8.83
N ASP A 81 2.92 3.95 10.15
CA ASP A 81 1.74 4.38 10.87
C ASP A 81 2.11 5.31 12.02
N VAL A 82 1.14 6.04 12.55
CA VAL A 82 1.29 7.04 13.60
C VAL A 82 0.45 6.69 14.81
N ASN A 83 1.02 6.83 15.99
CA ASN A 83 0.34 6.57 17.25
C ASN A 83 -0.82 7.56 17.46
N PRO A 84 -2.08 7.10 17.50
CA PRO A 84 -3.23 7.99 17.63
C PRO A 84 -3.29 8.72 18.98
N THR A 85 -2.57 8.22 20.00
CA THR A 85 -2.49 8.87 21.32
C THR A 85 -1.33 9.86 21.43
N ASN A 86 -0.35 9.79 20.50
CA ASN A 86 0.82 10.64 20.49
C ASN A 86 1.34 10.85 19.05
N PRO A 87 0.94 11.91 18.33
CA PRO A 87 1.32 12.14 16.94
C PRO A 87 2.83 12.37 16.72
N ASN A 88 3.61 12.53 17.80
CA ASN A 88 5.06 12.57 17.71
C ASN A 88 5.69 11.18 17.63
N ASN A 89 4.93 10.12 17.97
CA ASN A 89 5.40 8.75 17.86
C ASN A 89 4.95 8.17 16.51
N ILE A 90 5.91 7.97 15.63
CA ILE A 90 5.75 7.43 14.28
C ILE A 90 6.60 6.17 14.19
N VAL A 91 6.07 5.10 13.62
CA VAL A 91 6.82 3.88 13.36
C VAL A 91 6.79 3.58 11.87
N ALA A 92 7.98 3.55 11.26
CA ALA A 92 8.21 3.04 9.92
C ALA A 92 8.73 1.59 10.01
N PHE A 93 8.48 0.77 8.99
CA PHE A 93 8.85 -0.64 9.01
C PHE A 93 9.25 -1.09 7.61
N TRP A 94 10.41 -1.76 7.45
CA TRP A 94 10.96 -2.10 6.13
C TRP A 94 11.74 -3.40 6.12
N GLN A 95 11.95 -3.94 4.90
CA GLN A 95 12.91 -5.00 4.64
C GLN A 95 14.33 -4.44 4.68
N GLN A 96 15.22 -5.07 5.44
CA GLN A 96 16.61 -4.68 5.58
C GLN A 96 17.54 -5.69 4.93
N ASP A 97 18.47 -5.23 4.12
CA ASP A 97 19.43 -6.05 3.35
C ASP A 97 18.73 -6.98 2.35
N ARG A 98 18.16 -6.40 1.31
CA ARG A 98 17.37 -7.10 0.30
C ARG A 98 18.20 -8.13 -0.47
N TRP A 99 17.66 -9.35 -0.64
CA TRP A 99 18.20 -10.37 -1.54
C TRP A 99 17.63 -10.20 -2.96
N SER A 100 18.50 -10.45 -3.97
CA SER A 100 18.13 -10.35 -5.40
C SER A 100 17.04 -11.33 -5.82
N ASP A 101 16.90 -12.46 -5.14
CA ASP A 101 15.96 -13.54 -5.45
C ASP A 101 14.75 -13.61 -4.50
N GLY A 102 14.66 -12.72 -3.52
CA GLY A 102 13.49 -12.59 -2.67
C GLY A 102 13.79 -12.56 -1.18
N GLY A 103 12.97 -11.79 -0.44
CA GLY A 103 13.14 -11.56 0.99
C GLY A 103 14.38 -10.71 1.31
N SER A 104 14.64 -10.57 2.58
CA SER A 104 15.74 -9.79 3.17
C SER A 104 16.33 -10.52 4.37
N ARG A 105 17.47 -10.03 4.89
CA ARG A 105 18.08 -10.58 6.12
C ARG A 105 17.20 -10.47 7.34
N GLY A 106 16.35 -9.44 7.37
CA GLY A 106 15.42 -9.24 8.45
C GLY A 106 14.58 -7.98 8.24
N LEU A 107 13.78 -7.66 9.23
CA LEU A 107 12.93 -6.49 9.23
C LEU A 107 13.34 -5.55 10.35
N VAL A 108 13.31 -4.25 10.04
CA VAL A 108 13.69 -3.17 10.96
C VAL A 108 12.55 -2.17 11.08
N ALA A 109 12.24 -1.78 12.30
CA ALA A 109 11.39 -0.63 12.55
C ALA A 109 12.24 0.63 12.78
N GLY A 110 11.88 1.71 12.13
CA GLY A 110 12.34 3.06 12.46
C GLY A 110 11.33 3.68 13.42
N VAL A 111 11.77 4.11 14.58
CA VAL A 111 10.91 4.73 15.60
C VAL A 111 11.30 6.18 15.78
N SER A 112 10.35 7.08 15.55
CA SER A 112 10.46 8.48 15.93
C SER A 112 9.55 8.78 17.11
N LEU A 113 10.05 9.56 18.07
CA LEU A 113 9.30 10.08 19.21
C LEU A 113 9.17 11.61 19.19
N ASN A 114 9.58 12.24 18.08
CA ASN A 114 9.59 13.70 17.91
C ASN A 114 9.03 14.15 16.56
N GLY A 115 8.04 13.42 16.05
CA GLY A 115 7.30 13.81 14.84
C GLY A 115 8.06 13.63 13.53
N GLY A 116 9.07 12.73 13.51
CA GLY A 116 9.85 12.44 12.31
C GLY A 116 11.16 13.20 12.20
N VAL A 117 11.52 14.02 13.20
CA VAL A 117 12.77 14.82 13.19
C VAL A 117 14.01 13.92 13.35
N SER A 118 13.91 12.88 14.18
CA SER A 118 14.96 11.87 14.31
C SER A 118 14.37 10.48 14.53
N TRP A 119 15.16 9.45 14.20
CA TRP A 119 14.73 8.08 14.16
C TRP A 119 15.72 7.14 14.86
N THR A 120 15.18 6.10 15.48
CA THR A 120 15.95 5.01 16.10
C THR A 120 15.59 3.71 15.39
N SER A 121 16.60 3.00 14.87
CA SER A 121 16.41 1.67 14.27
C SER A 121 16.25 0.61 15.34
N VAL A 122 15.21 -0.22 15.21
CA VAL A 122 14.87 -1.30 16.12
C VAL A 122 14.69 -2.59 15.34
N VAL A 123 15.49 -3.60 15.62
CA VAL A 123 15.33 -4.94 15.03
C VAL A 123 14.12 -5.61 15.64
N ILE A 124 13.24 -6.18 14.79
CA ILE A 124 12.14 -7.00 15.27
C ILE A 124 12.68 -8.40 15.60
N PRO A 125 12.61 -8.84 16.86
CA PRO A 125 13.19 -10.10 17.27
C PRO A 125 12.40 -11.31 16.73
N GLY A 126 13.11 -12.40 16.40
CA GLY A 126 12.50 -13.69 16.10
C GLY A 126 11.84 -13.83 14.73
N ILE A 127 11.97 -12.84 13.83
CA ILE A 127 11.33 -12.87 12.50
C ILE A 127 12.17 -13.67 11.50
N SER A 128 13.48 -13.41 11.44
CA SER A 128 14.42 -14.16 10.59
C SER A 128 15.56 -14.74 11.43
N GLN A 129 16.36 -15.61 10.85
CA GLN A 129 17.55 -16.15 11.53
C GLN A 129 18.52 -15.03 11.96
N CYS A 130 18.64 -13.95 11.18
CA CYS A 130 19.45 -12.80 11.56
C CYS A 130 18.90 -12.01 12.76
N SER A 131 17.63 -12.20 13.11
CA SER A 131 17.00 -11.62 14.29
C SER A 131 16.59 -12.67 15.35
N GLY A 132 17.11 -13.90 15.25
CA GLY A 132 16.87 -14.99 16.22
C GLY A 132 15.65 -15.86 15.92
N GLY A 133 15.07 -15.77 14.72
CA GLY A 133 13.98 -16.64 14.26
C GLY A 133 14.46 -17.97 13.67
N SER A 134 13.51 -18.77 13.18
CA SER A 134 13.77 -20.11 12.65
C SER A 134 13.96 -20.16 11.14
N LEU A 135 13.44 -19.18 10.39
CA LEU A 135 13.51 -19.13 8.94
C LEU A 135 14.59 -18.16 8.46
N PRO A 136 15.27 -18.44 7.33
CA PRO A 136 16.44 -17.67 6.89
C PRO A 136 16.14 -16.21 6.59
N ARG A 137 14.95 -15.89 6.04
CA ARG A 137 14.64 -14.56 5.50
C ARG A 137 13.29 -14.05 5.97
N ALA A 138 13.11 -12.74 5.82
CA ALA A 138 11.84 -12.06 6.07
C ALA A 138 11.50 -11.09 4.94
N THR A 139 10.19 -10.77 4.78
CA THR A 139 9.67 -9.87 3.74
C THR A 139 8.31 -9.32 4.11
N ASP A 140 7.80 -8.39 3.30
CA ASP A 140 6.44 -7.83 3.35
C ASP A 140 6.06 -7.29 4.74
N PRO A 141 6.79 -6.28 5.25
CA PRO A 141 6.49 -5.66 6.52
C PRO A 141 5.19 -4.85 6.48
N TRP A 142 4.35 -4.98 7.50
CA TRP A 142 3.18 -4.13 7.68
C TRP A 142 2.92 -3.91 9.17
N LEU A 143 2.39 -2.73 9.53
CA LEU A 143 2.06 -2.43 10.92
C LEU A 143 0.81 -1.55 11.04
N SER A 144 0.21 -1.56 12.23
CA SER A 144 -0.92 -0.71 12.57
C SER A 144 -0.95 -0.40 14.06
N PHE A 145 -1.23 0.86 14.41
CA PHE A 145 -1.46 1.30 15.77
C PHE A 145 -2.90 1.07 16.22
N ALA A 146 -3.08 0.50 17.39
CA ALA A 146 -4.35 0.44 18.08
C ALA A 146 -4.66 1.78 18.78
N PRO A 147 -5.94 2.06 19.11
CA PRO A 147 -6.35 3.32 19.71
C PRO A 147 -5.77 3.58 21.12
N ASP A 148 -5.20 2.59 21.77
CA ASP A 148 -4.47 2.73 23.05
C ASP A 148 -2.97 3.05 22.88
N GLY A 149 -2.47 3.11 21.63
CA GLY A 149 -1.07 3.34 21.31
C GLY A 149 -0.21 2.06 21.25
N THR A 150 -0.81 0.88 21.39
CA THR A 150 -0.13 -0.38 21.08
C THR A 150 0.05 -0.51 19.58
N VAL A 151 1.27 -0.79 19.11
CA VAL A 151 1.54 -1.06 17.70
C VAL A 151 1.71 -2.54 17.44
N HIS A 152 1.04 -3.05 16.42
CA HIS A 152 1.09 -4.42 15.94
C HIS A 152 1.80 -4.48 14.60
N GLN A 153 2.62 -5.50 14.39
CA GLN A 153 3.25 -5.78 13.10
C GLN A 153 2.89 -7.18 12.62
N ILE A 154 2.91 -7.35 11.29
CA ILE A 154 2.88 -8.64 10.61
C ILE A 154 4.01 -8.71 9.60
N SER A 155 4.57 -9.89 9.43
CA SER A 155 5.68 -10.16 8.52
C SER A 155 5.61 -11.57 7.98
N LEU A 156 6.14 -11.77 6.78
CA LEU A 156 6.36 -13.08 6.19
C LEU A 156 7.82 -13.52 6.43
N ALA A 157 7.99 -14.60 7.17
CA ALA A 157 9.26 -15.31 7.25
C ALA A 157 9.28 -16.47 6.26
N LEU A 158 10.40 -16.69 5.57
CA LEU A 158 10.45 -17.69 4.51
C LEU A 158 11.81 -18.34 4.35
N ASP A 159 11.78 -19.58 3.86
CA ASP A 159 12.92 -20.35 3.43
C ASP A 159 12.82 -20.57 1.90
N ILE A 160 13.53 -19.75 1.13
CA ILE A 160 13.63 -19.88 -0.31
C ILE A 160 14.94 -20.56 -0.73
N ASP A 161 15.77 -20.90 0.25
CA ASP A 161 17.04 -21.54 0.00
C ASP A 161 16.89 -23.05 -0.16
N PRO A 162 17.08 -23.61 -1.35
CA PRO A 162 17.10 -25.05 -1.48
C PRO A 162 18.28 -25.61 -0.70
N PRO A 163 18.12 -26.71 0.05
CA PRO A 163 19.27 -27.54 0.41
C PRO A 163 20.06 -27.84 -0.86
N ALA A 164 21.39 -27.93 -0.76
CA ALA A 164 22.31 -28.12 -1.90
C ALA A 164 21.93 -29.27 -2.86
N ASN A 165 20.97 -30.12 -2.50
CA ASN A 165 20.48 -31.30 -3.24
C ASN A 165 18.98 -31.23 -3.57
N ARG A 166 18.28 -30.09 -3.37
CA ARG A 166 16.87 -29.91 -3.76
C ARG A 166 16.72 -28.68 -4.64
N PRO A 167 16.33 -28.82 -5.90
CA PRO A 167 15.93 -27.65 -6.70
C PRO A 167 14.66 -27.05 -6.09
N GLY A 168 14.73 -25.83 -5.59
CA GLY A 168 13.54 -25.04 -5.26
C GLY A 168 13.18 -24.83 -3.79
N GLY A 169 14.11 -25.00 -2.85
CA GLY A 169 13.89 -24.67 -1.43
C GLY A 169 13.05 -25.68 -0.66
N ASN A 170 13.03 -25.53 0.66
CA ASN A 170 12.10 -26.29 1.51
C ASN A 170 10.68 -25.73 1.41
N GLY A 171 10.51 -24.51 0.90
CA GLY A 171 9.23 -23.85 0.77
C GLY A 171 8.54 -23.55 2.09
N ARG A 172 9.25 -23.64 3.23
CA ARG A 172 8.67 -23.22 4.52
C ARG A 172 8.45 -21.73 4.50
N ASN A 173 7.26 -21.34 4.93
CA ASN A 173 6.93 -19.93 5.10
C ASN A 173 5.91 -19.79 6.23
N ALA A 174 6.01 -18.68 6.98
CA ALA A 174 5.16 -18.41 8.12
C ALA A 174 4.79 -16.94 8.20
N LEU A 175 3.55 -16.63 8.55
CA LEU A 175 3.15 -15.29 8.92
C LEU A 175 3.30 -15.13 10.43
N LEU A 176 4.07 -14.11 10.81
CA LEU A 176 4.46 -13.83 12.18
C LEU A 176 3.92 -12.46 12.59
N VAL A 177 3.33 -12.38 13.79
CA VAL A 177 2.87 -11.13 14.38
C VAL A 177 3.54 -10.88 15.71
N SER A 178 3.87 -9.64 16.02
CA SER A 178 4.29 -9.21 17.34
C SER A 178 3.74 -7.81 17.64
N ARG A 179 3.82 -7.39 18.91
CA ARG A 179 3.32 -6.09 19.35
C ARG A 179 4.31 -5.37 20.23
N SER A 180 4.18 -4.06 20.25
CA SER A 180 4.93 -3.16 21.12
C SER A 180 3.96 -2.24 21.88
N THR A 181 4.14 -2.11 23.18
CA THR A 181 3.35 -1.21 24.05
C THR A 181 4.11 0.05 24.46
N ASN A 182 5.29 0.27 23.89
CA ASN A 182 6.14 1.43 24.18
C ASN A 182 6.55 2.18 22.91
N GLY A 183 5.61 2.26 21.94
CA GLY A 183 5.78 3.05 20.74
C GLY A 183 6.75 2.46 19.70
N GLY A 184 6.98 1.15 19.72
CA GLY A 184 7.86 0.47 18.76
C GLY A 184 9.30 0.25 19.23
N LEU A 185 9.65 0.69 20.45
CA LEU A 185 11.02 0.58 20.96
C LEU A 185 11.41 -0.85 21.39
N THR A 186 10.44 -1.65 21.84
CA THR A 186 10.63 -3.08 22.13
C THR A 186 9.41 -3.88 21.69
N TRP A 187 9.63 -5.12 21.28
CA TRP A 187 8.61 -5.98 20.70
C TRP A 187 8.52 -7.31 21.43
N THR A 188 7.32 -7.87 21.51
CA THR A 188 7.13 -9.22 22.02
C THR A 188 7.76 -10.27 21.09
N ALA A 189 8.02 -11.46 21.61
CA ALA A 189 8.29 -12.61 20.76
C ALA A 189 7.13 -12.81 19.75
N PRO A 190 7.42 -13.23 18.52
CA PRO A 190 6.38 -13.39 17.50
C PRO A 190 5.45 -14.57 17.80
N ILE A 191 4.18 -14.41 17.43
CA ILE A 191 3.17 -15.47 17.36
C ILE A 191 3.01 -15.86 15.89
N THR A 192 3.02 -17.15 15.60
CA THR A 192 2.78 -17.69 14.27
C THR A 192 1.28 -17.79 14.01
N LEU A 193 0.79 -17.06 12.98
CA LEU A 193 -0.61 -17.13 12.55
C LEU A 193 -0.87 -18.36 11.67
N ILE A 194 0.06 -18.65 10.79
CA ILE A 194 0.06 -19.80 9.89
C ILE A 194 1.49 -20.15 9.52
N GLU A 195 1.77 -21.42 9.37
CA GLU A 195 3.01 -21.93 8.81
C GLU A 195 2.71 -23.04 7.81
N ASP A 196 3.30 -22.94 6.63
CA ASP A 196 3.26 -23.97 5.61
C ASP A 196 4.66 -24.54 5.42
N GLU A 197 4.80 -25.88 5.62
CA GLU A 197 6.02 -26.64 5.32
C GLU A 197 6.00 -27.25 3.93
N ASN A 198 4.84 -27.23 3.27
CA ASN A 198 4.68 -27.76 1.92
C ASN A 198 5.09 -26.68 0.90
N PRO A 199 6.12 -26.92 0.07
CA PRO A 199 6.64 -25.95 -0.90
C PRO A 199 5.65 -25.55 -1.99
N ARG A 200 4.46 -26.15 -2.04
CA ARG A 200 3.37 -25.77 -2.94
C ARG A 200 2.49 -24.65 -2.41
N PHE A 201 2.70 -24.21 -1.17
CA PHE A 201 1.96 -23.10 -0.58
C PHE A 201 2.89 -21.94 -0.27
N LEU A 202 2.43 -20.74 -0.55
CA LEU A 202 3.04 -19.48 -0.15
C LEU A 202 1.95 -18.61 0.48
N ASN A 203 2.20 -18.14 1.69
CA ASN A 203 1.45 -17.04 2.30
C ASN A 203 2.12 -15.74 1.87
N ASP A 204 1.38 -14.82 1.25
CA ASP A 204 1.96 -13.65 0.60
C ASP A 204 1.08 -12.41 0.79
N LYS A 205 1.68 -11.23 0.67
CA LYS A 205 1.01 -9.91 0.66
C LYS A 205 0.00 -9.74 1.80
N GLN A 206 0.48 -9.98 3.01
CA GLN A 206 -0.29 -9.81 4.24
C GLN A 206 -0.38 -8.33 4.64
N SER A 207 -1.49 -7.98 5.29
CA SER A 207 -1.65 -6.74 6.03
C SER A 207 -2.26 -6.97 7.41
N ILE A 208 -2.02 -6.04 8.33
CA ILE A 208 -2.59 -6.03 9.68
C ILE A 208 -3.27 -4.69 9.93
N THR A 209 -4.45 -4.71 10.54
CA THR A 209 -5.24 -3.52 10.84
C THR A 209 -5.78 -3.63 12.27
N ALA A 210 -5.38 -2.72 13.13
CA ALA A 210 -5.99 -2.56 14.44
C ALA A 210 -7.35 -1.87 14.30
N ASP A 211 -8.35 -2.29 15.07
CA ASP A 211 -9.65 -1.63 15.09
C ASP A 211 -9.51 -0.24 15.73
N PRO A 212 -9.88 0.84 15.03
CA PRO A 212 -9.66 2.20 15.55
C PRO A 212 -10.54 2.55 16.75
N THR A 213 -11.52 1.69 17.07
CA THR A 213 -12.48 1.90 18.16
C THR A 213 -12.36 0.92 19.31
N ASP A 214 -11.65 -0.19 19.12
CA ASP A 214 -11.46 -1.22 20.15
C ASP A 214 -10.01 -1.75 20.17
N PRO A 215 -9.20 -1.41 21.18
CA PRO A 215 -7.80 -1.82 21.25
C PRO A 215 -7.60 -3.34 21.42
N HIS A 216 -8.66 -4.09 21.74
CA HIS A 216 -8.58 -5.54 21.84
C HIS A 216 -8.67 -6.25 20.49
N LEU A 217 -9.19 -5.55 19.47
CA LEU A 217 -9.43 -6.14 18.16
C LEU A 217 -8.33 -5.75 17.17
N VAL A 218 -7.68 -6.75 16.59
CA VAL A 218 -6.75 -6.57 15.47
C VAL A 218 -7.00 -7.66 14.45
N TYR A 219 -6.96 -7.30 13.17
CA TYR A 219 -7.29 -8.15 12.05
C TYR A 219 -6.08 -8.36 11.17
N ALA A 220 -5.89 -9.57 10.66
CA ALA A 220 -4.87 -9.89 9.67
C ALA A 220 -5.51 -10.58 8.45
N VAL A 221 -5.10 -10.14 7.26
CA VAL A 221 -5.53 -10.69 5.97
C VAL A 221 -4.31 -10.96 5.09
N TRP A 222 -4.38 -11.99 4.24
CA TRP A 222 -3.30 -12.34 3.33
C TRP A 222 -3.77 -13.27 2.21
N ASP A 223 -2.89 -13.53 1.25
CA ASP A 223 -3.10 -14.51 0.20
C ASP A 223 -2.42 -15.83 0.55
N ARG A 224 -3.15 -16.94 0.49
CA ARG A 224 -2.56 -18.27 0.54
C ARG A 224 -2.58 -18.89 -0.84
N LEU A 225 -1.47 -18.70 -1.54
CA LEU A 225 -1.25 -19.15 -2.90
C LEU A 225 -0.90 -20.63 -2.92
N LYS A 226 -1.45 -21.37 -3.88
CA LYS A 226 -1.12 -22.79 -4.12
C LYS A 226 -0.72 -22.98 -5.57
N GLU A 227 0.48 -23.49 -5.78
CA GLU A 227 0.95 -23.85 -7.12
C GLU A 227 0.33 -25.17 -7.61
N SER A 228 -0.09 -25.22 -8.87
CA SER A 228 -0.68 -26.42 -9.46
C SER A 228 0.33 -27.47 -9.90
N THR A 229 1.58 -27.09 -10.25
CA THR A 229 2.54 -27.96 -10.97
C THR A 229 4.01 -27.87 -10.54
N GLY A 230 4.36 -27.28 -9.39
CA GLY A 230 5.77 -27.19 -8.96
C GLY A 230 6.00 -26.19 -7.83
N ASN A 231 7.22 -25.74 -7.62
CA ASN A 231 7.60 -24.85 -6.54
C ASN A 231 7.12 -23.41 -6.75
N LEU A 232 6.25 -22.92 -5.86
CA LEU A 232 5.81 -21.52 -5.81
C LEU A 232 6.95 -20.51 -5.63
N ILE A 233 8.00 -20.96 -4.96
CA ILE A 233 9.12 -20.11 -4.56
C ILE A 233 10.20 -20.06 -5.63
N ASN A 234 9.96 -20.60 -6.82
CA ASN A 234 10.89 -20.39 -7.91
C ASN A 234 10.75 -18.96 -8.45
N PRO A 235 11.66 -18.02 -8.10
CA PRO A 235 11.62 -16.62 -8.52
C PRO A 235 11.79 -16.42 -10.03
N GLU A 236 12.02 -17.50 -10.76
CA GLU A 236 12.32 -17.48 -12.20
C GLU A 236 11.11 -17.56 -13.09
N ARG A 237 9.96 -17.93 -12.54
CA ARG A 237 8.76 -17.95 -13.35
C ARG A 237 8.31 -16.53 -13.63
N VAL A 238 8.48 -16.18 -14.90
CA VAL A 238 8.01 -14.93 -15.49
C VAL A 238 6.54 -14.66 -15.10
N PRO A 239 6.15 -13.41 -14.84
CA PRO A 239 4.77 -13.03 -14.49
C PRO A 239 3.66 -13.48 -15.45
N GLY A 240 3.94 -14.19 -16.51
CA GLY A 240 2.97 -14.79 -17.44
C GLY A 240 2.52 -16.21 -17.08
N ASP A 241 3.18 -16.87 -16.13
CA ASP A 241 2.90 -18.27 -15.74
C ASP A 241 2.13 -18.34 -14.41
N LEU A 242 1.12 -17.49 -14.27
CA LEU A 242 0.24 -17.40 -13.10
C LEU A 242 -0.73 -18.59 -13.06
N SER A 243 -0.24 -19.81 -12.85
CA SER A 243 -1.09 -21.00 -12.64
C SER A 243 -1.34 -21.23 -11.15
N PHE A 244 -1.62 -20.17 -10.41
CA PHE A 244 -1.92 -20.28 -9.00
C PHE A 244 -3.42 -20.41 -8.76
N LYS A 245 -3.76 -21.18 -7.74
CA LYS A 245 -4.99 -21.03 -6.99
C LYS A 245 -4.63 -20.28 -5.70
N GLY A 246 -5.36 -19.24 -5.33
CA GLY A 246 -5.06 -18.47 -4.13
C GLY A 246 -6.32 -17.97 -3.44
N ALA A 247 -6.48 -18.33 -2.18
CA ALA A 247 -7.57 -17.84 -1.34
C ALA A 247 -7.13 -16.64 -0.51
N ALA A 248 -8.00 -15.65 -0.34
CA ALA A 248 -7.88 -14.66 0.72
C ALA A 248 -8.13 -15.32 2.07
N MET A 249 -7.21 -15.10 2.99
CA MET A 249 -7.24 -15.65 4.35
C MET A 249 -7.49 -14.53 5.35
N PHE A 250 -7.98 -14.90 6.53
CA PHE A 250 -8.28 -13.99 7.63
C PHE A 250 -8.03 -14.65 8.97
N THR A 251 -7.56 -13.87 9.91
CA THR A 251 -7.61 -14.15 11.34
C THR A 251 -7.76 -12.86 12.14
N ARG A 252 -8.04 -12.97 13.42
CA ARG A 252 -8.12 -11.83 14.35
C ARG A 252 -7.69 -12.22 15.75
N THR A 253 -7.35 -11.20 16.51
CA THR A 253 -7.28 -11.27 17.98
C THR A 253 -8.44 -10.50 18.59
N THR A 254 -8.85 -10.91 19.80
CA THR A 254 -9.85 -10.21 20.62
C THR A 254 -9.31 -9.89 22.03
N ASP A 255 -7.99 -10.01 22.20
CA ASP A 255 -7.27 -9.80 23.46
C ASP A 255 -6.00 -8.95 23.27
N ALA A 256 -6.08 -7.96 22.37
CA ALA A 256 -4.99 -7.03 22.05
C ALA A 256 -3.70 -7.75 21.57
N GLY A 257 -3.84 -8.86 20.84
CA GLY A 257 -2.71 -9.60 20.28
C GLY A 257 -2.01 -10.54 21.27
N ALA A 258 -2.61 -10.86 22.41
CA ALA A 258 -2.05 -11.87 23.32
C ALA A 258 -2.23 -13.29 22.76
N SER A 259 -3.34 -13.53 22.06
CA SER A 259 -3.60 -14.74 21.29
C SER A 259 -4.33 -14.42 19.99
N TRP A 260 -4.35 -15.36 19.06
CA TRP A 260 -4.99 -15.21 17.75
C TRP A 260 -5.90 -16.40 17.44
N GLU A 261 -7.04 -16.14 16.80
CA GLU A 261 -7.91 -17.19 16.30
C GLU A 261 -7.20 -18.01 15.21
N SER A 262 -7.65 -19.24 14.96
CA SER A 262 -7.13 -20.02 13.85
C SER A 262 -7.41 -19.34 12.52
N ALA A 263 -6.43 -19.32 11.63
CA ALA A 263 -6.56 -18.81 10.27
C ALA A 263 -7.69 -19.49 9.51
N ARG A 264 -8.51 -18.73 8.79
CA ARG A 264 -9.63 -19.25 7.99
C ARG A 264 -9.71 -18.59 6.64
N VAL A 265 -10.36 -19.25 5.70
CA VAL A 265 -10.62 -18.69 4.37
C VAL A 265 -11.65 -17.56 4.49
N LEU A 266 -11.29 -16.36 4.02
CA LEU A 266 -12.20 -15.24 3.82
C LEU A 266 -12.95 -15.40 2.50
N TYR A 267 -12.21 -15.72 1.42
CA TYR A 267 -12.74 -15.92 0.10
C TYR A 267 -11.86 -16.85 -0.75
N ASP A 268 -12.46 -17.83 -1.43
CA ASP A 268 -11.79 -18.69 -2.41
C ASP A 268 -12.38 -18.41 -3.81
N PRO A 269 -11.62 -17.81 -4.73
CA PRO A 269 -12.10 -17.50 -6.09
C PRO A 269 -12.24 -18.74 -6.98
N GLY A 270 -11.86 -19.92 -6.49
CA GLY A 270 -11.98 -21.18 -7.20
C GLY A 270 -10.73 -21.61 -7.97
N ALA A 271 -10.91 -22.63 -8.80
CA ALA A 271 -9.81 -23.19 -9.58
C ALA A 271 -9.24 -22.17 -10.57
N ILE A 272 -7.92 -22.19 -10.78
CA ILE A 272 -7.18 -21.31 -11.69
C ILE A 272 -7.41 -19.78 -11.45
N SER A 273 -7.84 -19.42 -10.27
CA SER A 273 -8.05 -18.03 -9.85
C SER A 273 -7.36 -17.80 -8.52
N GLN A 274 -7.00 -16.55 -8.24
CA GLN A 274 -6.36 -16.16 -6.99
C GLN A 274 -6.80 -14.77 -6.55
N THR A 275 -6.58 -14.46 -5.28
CA THR A 275 -6.51 -13.10 -4.76
C THR A 275 -5.07 -12.69 -4.59
N ILE A 276 -4.79 -11.37 -4.55
CA ILE A 276 -3.50 -10.82 -4.14
C ILE A 276 -3.66 -9.42 -3.54
N GLY A 277 -2.74 -9.05 -2.62
CA GLY A 277 -2.67 -7.72 -2.04
C GLY A 277 -3.82 -7.41 -1.08
N ASN A 278 -4.15 -8.36 -0.20
CA ASN A 278 -5.23 -8.15 0.76
C ASN A 278 -4.97 -6.99 1.70
N GLN A 279 -5.94 -6.08 1.79
CA GLN A 279 -5.97 -4.98 2.76
C GLN A 279 -7.33 -4.92 3.44
N LEU A 280 -7.35 -4.51 4.71
CA LEU A 280 -8.57 -4.38 5.48
C LEU A 280 -8.65 -2.98 6.07
N VAL A 281 -9.82 -2.36 5.95
CA VAL A 281 -10.16 -1.11 6.63
C VAL A 281 -11.39 -1.29 7.51
N VAL A 282 -11.49 -0.45 8.53
CA VAL A 282 -12.64 -0.43 9.47
C VAL A 282 -13.39 0.88 9.28
N LEU A 283 -14.68 0.80 8.94
CA LEU A 283 -15.54 1.96 8.81
C LEU A 283 -15.91 2.52 10.20
N PRO A 284 -16.34 3.80 10.30
CA PRO A 284 -16.75 4.40 11.57
C PRO A 284 -17.86 3.66 12.32
N ASP A 285 -18.71 2.92 11.61
CA ASP A 285 -19.76 2.09 12.19
C ASP A 285 -19.27 0.72 12.65
N GLY A 286 -17.96 0.45 12.51
CA GLY A 286 -17.33 -0.81 12.87
C GLY A 286 -17.43 -1.90 11.81
N THR A 287 -17.99 -1.61 10.63
CA THR A 287 -17.99 -2.53 9.49
C THR A 287 -16.57 -2.76 8.99
N LEU A 288 -16.18 -4.01 8.81
CA LEU A 288 -14.93 -4.35 8.17
C LEU A 288 -15.11 -4.42 6.65
N VAL A 289 -14.17 -3.85 5.91
CA VAL A 289 -14.12 -3.96 4.44
C VAL A 289 -12.76 -4.56 4.06
N ALA A 290 -12.76 -5.79 3.57
CA ALA A 290 -11.58 -6.49 3.11
C ALA A 290 -11.48 -6.38 1.58
N PHE A 291 -10.39 -5.78 1.11
CA PHE A 291 -10.07 -5.56 -0.30
C PHE A 291 -9.02 -6.57 -0.78
N PHE A 292 -9.09 -6.92 -2.05
CA PHE A 292 -8.09 -7.73 -2.74
C PHE A 292 -8.22 -7.54 -4.26
N ASP A 293 -7.12 -7.73 -4.99
CA ASP A 293 -7.19 -7.95 -6.44
C ASP A 293 -7.63 -9.40 -6.67
N GLU A 294 -8.79 -9.58 -7.30
CA GLU A 294 -9.32 -10.87 -7.71
C GLU A 294 -8.88 -11.16 -9.16
N ILE A 295 -7.98 -12.11 -9.32
CA ILE A 295 -7.43 -12.51 -10.61
C ILE A 295 -8.14 -13.77 -11.08
N LEU A 296 -8.94 -13.67 -12.14
CA LEU A 296 -9.82 -14.73 -12.61
C LEU A 296 -9.29 -15.42 -13.86
N GLY A 297 -9.27 -16.75 -13.84
CA GLY A 297 -9.04 -17.57 -15.03
C GLY A 297 -7.66 -17.40 -15.65
N VAL A 298 -6.62 -17.30 -14.86
CA VAL A 298 -5.25 -17.02 -15.33
C VAL A 298 -4.72 -18.15 -16.17
N ARG A 299 -4.86 -18.01 -17.47
CA ARG A 299 -4.16 -18.81 -18.48
C ARG A 299 -3.51 -17.87 -19.47
N ASN A 300 -2.18 -17.73 -19.44
CA ASN A 300 -1.32 -17.14 -20.50
C ASN A 300 -1.99 -16.01 -21.30
N SER A 301 -2.37 -14.92 -20.68
CA SER A 301 -2.91 -13.78 -21.42
C SER A 301 -1.88 -12.66 -21.48
N ALA A 302 -1.33 -12.45 -22.67
CA ALA A 302 -0.53 -11.27 -23.02
C ALA A 302 -1.38 -10.00 -23.19
N GLY A 303 -2.60 -9.95 -22.63
CA GLY A 303 -3.53 -8.83 -22.72
C GLY A 303 -3.76 -8.15 -21.38
N PRO A 304 -4.56 -7.06 -21.34
CA PRO A 304 -5.02 -6.47 -20.10
C PRO A 304 -5.73 -7.55 -19.27
N GLY A 305 -5.11 -7.90 -18.16
CA GLY A 305 -5.39 -9.10 -17.39
C GLY A 305 -6.79 -9.15 -16.79
N PRO A 306 -7.13 -10.28 -16.18
CA PRO A 306 -8.40 -10.53 -15.50
C PRO A 306 -8.44 -9.92 -14.09
N PHE A 307 -7.75 -8.81 -13.86
CA PHE A 307 -7.55 -8.17 -12.56
C PHE A 307 -8.77 -7.35 -12.17
N ASN A 308 -9.29 -7.57 -10.96
CA ASN A 308 -10.46 -6.87 -10.46
C ASN A 308 -10.22 -6.45 -9.01
N LEU A 309 -10.19 -5.15 -8.75
CA LEU A 309 -10.31 -4.67 -7.39
C LEU A 309 -11.67 -5.11 -6.84
N SER A 310 -11.64 -5.90 -5.80
CA SER A 310 -12.81 -6.56 -5.25
C SER A 310 -12.83 -6.42 -3.74
N LEU A 311 -14.01 -6.53 -3.13
CA LEU A 311 -14.13 -6.45 -1.68
C LEU A 311 -15.23 -7.37 -1.13
N LYS A 312 -15.09 -7.66 0.17
CA LYS A 312 -16.12 -8.25 1.02
C LYS A 312 -16.27 -7.42 2.29
N ARG A 313 -17.45 -7.48 2.89
CA ARG A 313 -17.80 -6.73 4.10
C ARG A 313 -18.17 -7.66 5.24
N SER A 314 -17.88 -7.26 6.46
CA SER A 314 -18.32 -7.96 7.67
C SER A 314 -18.91 -6.96 8.66
N PHE A 315 -20.06 -7.31 9.23
CA PHE A 315 -20.77 -6.51 10.23
C PHE A 315 -20.65 -7.11 11.65
N ASP A 316 -19.89 -8.19 11.77
CA ASP A 316 -19.74 -8.98 12.99
C ASP A 316 -18.25 -9.23 13.33
N LYS A 317 -17.42 -8.22 13.01
CA LYS A 317 -15.97 -8.23 13.28
C LYS A 317 -15.24 -9.43 12.63
N GLY A 318 -15.66 -9.80 11.42
CA GLY A 318 -15.02 -10.83 10.62
C GLY A 318 -15.50 -12.25 10.88
N VAL A 319 -16.59 -12.46 11.64
CA VAL A 319 -17.20 -13.80 11.82
C VAL A 319 -17.81 -14.27 10.50
N THR A 320 -18.56 -13.40 9.82
CA THR A 320 -19.14 -13.67 8.50
C THR A 320 -18.78 -12.58 7.50
N TRP A 321 -18.70 -12.96 6.22
CA TRP A 321 -18.35 -12.07 5.12
C TRP A 321 -19.41 -12.05 4.03
N LEU A 322 -19.82 -10.84 3.64
CA LEU A 322 -20.85 -10.61 2.64
C LEU A 322 -20.29 -9.91 1.38
N PRO A 323 -20.83 -10.20 0.22
CA PRO A 323 -21.84 -11.25 -0.07
C PRO A 323 -21.28 -12.64 0.23
N ALA A 324 -22.14 -13.61 0.55
CA ALA A 324 -21.71 -15.01 0.83
C ALA A 324 -21.08 -15.70 -0.40
N GLY A 325 -21.46 -15.26 -1.59
CA GLY A 325 -20.94 -15.72 -2.88
C GLY A 325 -19.72 -14.90 -3.36
N PRO A 326 -19.65 -14.63 -4.68
CA PRO A 326 -18.59 -13.78 -5.24
C PRO A 326 -18.51 -12.39 -4.57
N PRO A 327 -17.34 -11.74 -4.58
CA PRO A 327 -17.15 -10.43 -3.97
C PRO A 327 -17.87 -9.33 -4.77
N ILE A 328 -17.95 -8.14 -4.19
CA ILE A 328 -18.28 -6.93 -4.93
C ILE A 328 -17.04 -6.56 -5.75
N ARG A 329 -17.15 -6.58 -7.09
CA ARG A 329 -16.11 -6.13 -8.00
C ARG A 329 -16.31 -4.65 -8.27
N THR A 330 -15.34 -3.84 -7.86
CA THR A 330 -15.46 -2.38 -7.91
C THR A 330 -14.95 -1.82 -9.24
N ASN A 331 -13.71 -2.12 -9.58
CA ASN A 331 -13.03 -1.61 -10.76
C ASN A 331 -12.16 -2.71 -11.41
N LYS A 332 -12.04 -2.66 -12.73
CA LYS A 332 -10.97 -3.41 -13.41
C LYS A 332 -9.66 -2.65 -13.29
N LEU A 333 -8.60 -3.36 -12.92
CA LEU A 333 -7.23 -2.87 -12.98
C LEU A 333 -6.67 -3.24 -14.35
N LEU A 334 -6.00 -2.28 -15.00
CA LEU A 334 -5.45 -2.45 -16.34
C LEU A 334 -3.94 -2.12 -16.38
N PRO A 335 -3.14 -2.72 -15.48
CA PRO A 335 -1.70 -2.43 -15.41
C PRO A 335 -0.95 -3.04 -16.58
N ARG A 336 0.14 -2.38 -16.98
CA ARG A 336 1.14 -2.90 -17.92
C ARG A 336 2.45 -3.23 -17.24
N GLY A 337 2.78 -2.50 -16.17
CA GLY A 337 4.07 -2.47 -15.51
C GLY A 337 4.99 -1.41 -16.09
N THR A 338 5.86 -0.93 -15.23
CA THR A 338 6.77 0.17 -15.49
C THR A 338 8.08 -0.31 -16.08
N VAL A 339 8.63 0.45 -17.00
CA VAL A 339 9.95 0.26 -17.58
C VAL A 339 10.74 1.56 -17.52
N THR A 340 12.05 1.48 -17.55
CA THR A 340 12.90 2.67 -17.68
C THR A 340 12.61 3.37 -19.01
N PRO A 341 12.56 4.73 -19.03
CA PRO A 341 12.14 5.47 -20.23
C PRO A 341 13.02 5.27 -21.46
N ASP A 342 14.34 5.23 -21.30
CA ASP A 342 15.27 5.27 -22.42
C ASP A 342 15.69 3.86 -22.88
N ASP A 343 16.02 2.93 -21.96
CA ASP A 343 16.52 1.60 -22.31
C ASP A 343 15.48 0.45 -22.11
N HIS A 344 14.26 0.79 -21.67
CA HIS A 344 13.12 -0.13 -21.55
C HIS A 344 13.35 -1.32 -20.60
N ARG A 345 14.21 -1.16 -19.60
CA ARG A 345 14.48 -2.18 -18.61
C ARG A 345 13.33 -2.26 -17.58
N GLY A 346 12.99 -3.47 -17.18
CA GLY A 346 11.86 -3.68 -16.27
C GLY A 346 12.09 -3.11 -14.88
N ILE A 347 11.09 -2.43 -14.36
CA ILE A 347 10.98 -2.05 -12.94
C ILE A 347 9.99 -2.99 -12.29
N ARG A 348 10.35 -3.54 -11.13
CA ARG A 348 9.41 -4.28 -10.30
C ARG A 348 8.65 -3.25 -9.45
N ASP A 349 7.39 -3.07 -9.75
CA ASP A 349 6.56 -1.96 -9.30
C ASP A 349 5.27 -2.39 -8.58
N GLY A 350 5.12 -3.67 -8.23
CA GLY A 350 3.90 -4.14 -7.57
C GLY A 350 2.61 -3.91 -8.39
N ARG A 351 2.69 -3.85 -9.71
CA ARG A 351 1.63 -3.40 -10.64
C ARG A 351 0.24 -4.01 -10.46
N PHE A 352 0.12 -5.15 -9.75
CA PHE A 352 -1.15 -5.81 -9.45
C PHE A 352 -1.73 -5.36 -8.10
N LEU A 353 -0.99 -4.56 -7.36
CA LEU A 353 -1.39 -4.08 -6.06
C LEU A 353 -2.12 -2.75 -6.21
N PHE A 354 -2.84 -2.43 -5.18
CA PHE A 354 -3.57 -1.19 -4.99
C PHE A 354 -3.31 -0.71 -3.56
N ASP A 355 -3.69 0.51 -3.26
CA ASP A 355 -3.75 0.99 -1.89
C ASP A 355 -5.13 1.58 -1.61
N VAL A 356 -5.61 1.45 -0.35
CA VAL A 356 -6.92 1.91 0.08
C VAL A 356 -6.84 2.72 1.36
N ALA A 357 -7.68 3.74 1.44
CA ALA A 357 -7.88 4.52 2.64
C ALA A 357 -9.37 4.67 2.96
N VAL A 358 -9.67 4.88 4.24
CA VAL A 358 -10.99 5.25 4.73
C VAL A 358 -10.94 6.63 5.38
N ASP A 359 -11.90 7.46 5.09
CA ASP A 359 -12.12 8.69 5.85
C ASP A 359 -12.78 8.33 7.19
N PRO A 360 -12.09 8.53 8.32
CA PRO A 360 -12.61 8.13 9.63
C PRO A 360 -13.82 8.95 10.08
N ALA A 361 -14.09 10.11 9.46
CA ALA A 361 -15.23 10.96 9.77
C ALA A 361 -16.49 10.56 8.99
N THR A 362 -16.35 10.18 7.73
CA THR A 362 -17.48 9.94 6.82
C THR A 362 -17.70 8.49 6.46
N GLY A 363 -16.66 7.64 6.60
CA GLY A 363 -16.66 6.26 6.11
C GLY A 363 -16.51 6.14 4.59
N ASN A 364 -16.20 7.24 3.90
CA ASN A 364 -15.87 7.20 2.48
C ASN A 364 -14.60 6.38 2.25
N LEU A 365 -14.60 5.62 1.19
CA LEU A 365 -13.49 4.75 0.80
C LEU A 365 -12.82 5.28 -0.45
N TYR A 366 -11.51 5.17 -0.50
CA TYR A 366 -10.67 5.61 -1.59
C TYR A 366 -9.71 4.50 -1.99
N ALA A 367 -9.49 4.34 -3.29
CA ALA A 367 -8.55 3.36 -3.82
C ALA A 367 -7.70 3.97 -4.93
N VAL A 368 -6.42 3.61 -4.96
CA VAL A 368 -5.47 3.98 -6.01
C VAL A 368 -4.73 2.74 -6.53
N TRP A 369 -4.38 2.76 -7.82
CA TRP A 369 -3.62 1.70 -8.47
C TRP A 369 -2.95 2.19 -9.76
N GLN A 370 -2.02 1.40 -10.28
CA GLN A 370 -1.44 1.62 -11.60
C GLN A 370 -2.40 1.19 -12.70
N ASP A 371 -2.55 2.04 -13.72
CA ASP A 371 -3.53 1.79 -14.78
C ASP A 371 -3.14 2.44 -16.11
N SER A 372 -3.19 1.68 -17.16
CA SER A 372 -2.80 2.12 -18.50
C SER A 372 -3.92 2.75 -19.34
N ARG A 373 -5.18 2.78 -18.83
CA ARG A 373 -6.33 3.31 -19.59
C ARG A 373 -6.17 4.76 -20.03
N PHE A 374 -5.49 5.58 -19.25
CA PHE A 374 -5.35 7.01 -19.51
C PHE A 374 -4.29 7.32 -20.57
N SER A 375 -3.33 6.42 -20.77
CA SER A 375 -2.29 6.51 -21.80
C SER A 375 -2.70 5.86 -23.14
N GLY A 376 -3.94 5.37 -23.26
CA GLY A 376 -4.37 4.53 -24.38
C GLY A 376 -3.68 3.18 -24.38
N PHE A 377 -3.48 2.59 -23.20
CA PHE A 377 -2.85 1.29 -22.95
C PHE A 377 -1.36 1.21 -23.36
N ARG A 378 -0.64 2.32 -23.29
CA ARG A 378 0.79 2.36 -23.64
C ARG A 378 1.70 2.22 -22.42
N PHE A 379 1.35 2.85 -21.31
CA PHE A 379 2.10 2.85 -20.04
C PHE A 379 1.15 3.14 -18.89
N ASP A 380 1.60 2.89 -17.67
CA ASP A 380 0.80 3.07 -16.46
C ASP A 380 0.85 4.51 -15.95
N GLU A 381 -0.29 4.94 -15.44
CA GLU A 381 -0.52 6.18 -14.71
C GLU A 381 -1.30 5.84 -13.44
N VAL A 382 -1.52 6.79 -12.54
CA VAL A 382 -2.23 6.55 -11.28
C VAL A 382 -3.72 6.76 -11.47
N ALA A 383 -4.48 5.68 -11.29
CA ALA A 383 -5.93 5.68 -11.20
C ALA A 383 -6.40 5.88 -9.75
N PHE A 384 -7.52 6.56 -9.60
CA PHE A 384 -8.23 6.79 -8.35
C PHE A 384 -9.72 6.48 -8.53
N SER A 385 -10.33 5.88 -7.53
CA SER A 385 -11.78 5.72 -7.43
C SER A 385 -12.23 5.84 -5.98
N MET A 386 -13.49 6.22 -5.77
CA MET A 386 -14.05 6.43 -4.43
C MET A 386 -15.45 5.83 -4.31
N SER A 387 -15.81 5.48 -3.08
CA SER A 387 -17.14 5.05 -2.67
C SER A 387 -17.62 5.87 -1.48
N THR A 388 -18.90 6.26 -1.48
CA THR A 388 -19.55 6.99 -0.39
C THR A 388 -20.66 6.18 0.29
N ASP A 389 -20.76 4.90 -0.01
CA ASP A 389 -21.79 3.99 0.48
C ASP A 389 -21.23 2.71 1.11
N GLY A 390 -20.01 2.83 1.66
CA GLY A 390 -19.31 1.72 2.33
C GLY A 390 -18.84 0.63 1.36
N GLY A 391 -18.53 0.99 0.12
CA GLY A 391 -17.95 0.08 -0.89
C GLY A 391 -18.97 -0.62 -1.79
N LEU A 392 -20.26 -0.28 -1.72
CA LEU A 392 -21.28 -0.91 -2.57
C LEU A 392 -21.22 -0.40 -4.00
N THR A 393 -20.99 0.91 -4.18
CA THR A 393 -20.81 1.52 -5.51
C THR A 393 -19.55 2.39 -5.53
N TRP A 394 -18.95 2.51 -6.71
CA TRP A 394 -17.67 3.20 -6.89
C TRP A 394 -17.72 4.16 -8.08
N SER A 395 -17.00 5.26 -7.96
CA SER A 395 -16.86 6.21 -9.06
C SER A 395 -16.11 5.59 -10.25
N THR A 396 -16.35 6.12 -11.44
CA THR A 396 -15.49 5.81 -12.59
C THR A 396 -14.06 6.24 -12.30
N PRO A 397 -13.04 5.40 -12.58
CA PRO A 397 -11.65 5.75 -12.33
C PRO A 397 -11.21 7.04 -13.02
N SER A 398 -10.55 7.91 -12.28
CA SER A 398 -9.95 9.15 -12.77
C SER A 398 -8.43 9.13 -12.60
N LYS A 399 -7.71 9.76 -13.54
CA LYS A 399 -6.26 9.95 -13.43
C LYS A 399 -5.98 11.04 -12.41
N VAL A 400 -5.02 10.80 -11.49
CA VAL A 400 -4.64 11.76 -10.45
C VAL A 400 -3.21 12.29 -10.55
N ASN A 401 -2.26 11.52 -11.08
CA ASN A 401 -0.90 12.02 -11.26
C ASN A 401 -0.86 13.20 -12.24
N GLN A 402 -0.03 14.20 -11.92
CA GLN A 402 0.12 15.42 -12.70
C GLN A 402 1.34 15.36 -13.62
N THR A 403 1.93 14.17 -13.79
CA THR A 403 3.09 13.95 -14.66
C THR A 403 2.82 14.52 -16.06
N PRO A 404 3.67 15.45 -16.56
CA PRO A 404 3.52 16.01 -17.91
C PRO A 404 3.66 14.94 -18.99
N VAL A 405 2.96 15.13 -20.10
CA VAL A 405 3.16 14.29 -21.28
C VAL A 405 4.43 14.75 -21.99
N ASP A 406 5.42 13.88 -22.09
CA ASP A 406 6.59 14.11 -22.94
C ASP A 406 6.29 13.57 -24.35
N THR A 407 6.34 14.46 -25.35
CA THR A 407 6.09 14.08 -26.74
C THR A 407 7.30 13.42 -27.41
N THR A 408 8.49 13.59 -26.84
CA THR A 408 9.74 13.00 -27.36
C THR A 408 9.97 11.59 -26.81
N ASN A 409 9.67 11.36 -25.52
CA ASN A 409 9.68 10.06 -24.89
C ASN A 409 8.45 9.88 -23.98
N PRO A 410 7.34 9.34 -24.54
CA PRO A 410 6.11 9.17 -23.75
C PRO A 410 6.24 8.33 -22.48
N LEU A 411 7.28 7.49 -22.38
CA LEU A 411 7.51 6.65 -21.18
C LEU A 411 7.96 7.48 -19.96
N ARG A 412 8.40 8.71 -20.14
CA ARG A 412 8.65 9.65 -19.03
C ARG A 412 7.38 10.09 -18.31
N ALA A 413 6.22 9.87 -18.92
CA ALA A 413 4.92 10.14 -18.31
C ALA A 413 4.38 8.99 -17.45
N GLN A 414 5.11 7.87 -17.33
CA GLN A 414 4.75 6.77 -16.43
C GLN A 414 4.71 7.24 -14.98
N ALA A 415 3.71 6.74 -14.22
CA ALA A 415 3.64 6.93 -12.77
C ALA A 415 3.31 5.60 -12.11
N PHE A 416 3.99 5.30 -10.99
CA PHE A 416 3.98 3.97 -10.38
C PHE A 416 4.10 4.00 -8.85
N LEU A 417 3.77 2.89 -8.20
CA LEU A 417 3.76 2.69 -6.75
C LEU A 417 2.93 3.77 -6.02
N PRO A 418 1.64 3.89 -6.35
CA PRO A 418 0.79 4.87 -5.68
C PRO A 418 0.41 4.41 -4.28
N SER A 419 0.33 5.39 -3.35
CA SER A 419 -0.27 5.21 -2.02
C SER A 419 -1.28 6.32 -1.74
N VAL A 420 -2.27 6.06 -0.88
CA VAL A 420 -3.34 7.01 -0.56
C VAL A 420 -3.55 7.15 0.94
N ALA A 421 -3.72 8.38 1.41
CA ALA A 421 -4.12 8.67 2.80
C ALA A 421 -5.18 9.79 2.83
N VAL A 422 -5.90 9.88 3.95
CA VAL A 422 -6.91 10.91 4.20
C VAL A 422 -6.56 11.64 5.48
N THR A 423 -6.42 12.95 5.42
CA THR A 423 -6.16 13.80 6.59
C THR A 423 -7.44 14.08 7.40
N ALA A 424 -7.29 14.61 8.59
CA ALA A 424 -8.41 14.84 9.52
C ALA A 424 -9.49 15.82 8.98
N ASP A 425 -9.16 16.65 8.00
CA ASP A 425 -10.11 17.54 7.33
C ASP A 425 -10.73 16.95 6.06
N GLY A 426 -10.47 15.67 5.79
CA GLY A 426 -10.98 14.96 4.62
C GLY A 426 -10.19 15.21 3.32
N THR A 427 -9.04 15.88 3.41
CA THR A 427 -8.14 16.02 2.25
C THR A 427 -7.57 14.65 1.87
N ILE A 428 -7.73 14.27 0.61
CA ILE A 428 -7.16 13.03 0.07
C ILE A 428 -5.79 13.36 -0.52
N VAL A 429 -4.77 12.60 -0.13
CA VAL A 429 -3.41 12.73 -0.64
C VAL A 429 -3.00 11.43 -1.30
N VAL A 430 -2.41 11.52 -2.49
CA VAL A 430 -1.87 10.39 -3.25
C VAL A 430 -0.40 10.65 -3.54
N THR A 431 0.44 9.67 -3.23
CA THR A 431 1.87 9.72 -3.57
C THR A 431 2.19 8.74 -4.68
N TYR A 432 3.26 8.98 -5.44
CA TYR A 432 3.71 8.12 -6.53
C TYR A 432 5.10 8.53 -7.03
N TYR A 433 5.79 7.60 -7.68
CA TYR A 433 7.00 7.89 -8.45
C TYR A 433 6.67 8.21 -9.90
N ASP A 434 7.51 9.02 -10.54
CA ASP A 434 7.51 9.22 -11.98
C ASP A 434 8.89 9.61 -12.53
N PHE A 435 8.99 9.74 -13.87
CA PHE A 435 10.21 10.04 -14.60
C PHE A 435 10.21 11.42 -15.25
N ARG A 436 9.37 12.36 -14.82
CA ARG A 436 9.22 13.68 -15.47
C ARG A 436 10.51 14.49 -15.56
N ASN A 437 11.46 14.26 -14.65
CA ASN A 437 12.75 14.92 -14.60
C ASN A 437 13.86 14.09 -15.25
N ASP A 438 13.52 12.97 -15.89
CA ASP A 438 14.46 12.17 -16.65
C ASP A 438 15.01 12.98 -17.84
N GLY A 439 16.31 12.85 -18.09
CA GLY A 439 17.04 13.58 -19.12
C GLY A 439 17.92 12.67 -19.98
N SER A 440 19.05 13.17 -20.42
CA SER A 440 20.00 12.43 -21.26
C SER A 440 21.06 11.63 -20.49
N SER A 441 21.01 11.62 -19.15
CA SER A 441 22.03 10.98 -18.29
C SER A 441 21.41 10.17 -17.18
N GLY A 442 21.11 8.90 -17.44
CA GLY A 442 20.52 7.99 -16.46
C GLY A 442 19.01 7.85 -16.65
N GLU A 443 18.39 7.11 -15.76
CA GLU A 443 16.94 6.86 -15.74
C GLU A 443 16.39 7.48 -14.44
N LEU A 444 16.19 8.80 -14.49
CA LEU A 444 15.96 9.63 -13.30
C LEU A 444 14.51 9.59 -12.85
N ALA A 445 14.28 9.15 -11.64
CA ALA A 445 12.98 9.10 -11.00
C ALA A 445 12.89 10.05 -9.80
N ASP A 446 11.66 10.41 -9.45
CA ASP A 446 11.29 11.23 -8.30
C ASP A 446 10.01 10.75 -7.65
N TYR A 447 9.82 11.09 -6.37
CA TYR A 447 8.60 10.83 -5.62
C TYR A 447 7.81 12.11 -5.42
N PHE A 448 6.48 12.04 -5.63
CA PHE A 448 5.58 13.19 -5.58
C PHE A 448 4.37 12.93 -4.68
N ALA A 449 3.74 13.99 -4.21
CA ALA A 449 2.42 13.97 -3.57
C ALA A 449 1.49 14.95 -4.28
N VAL A 450 0.27 14.52 -4.58
CA VAL A 450 -0.81 15.33 -5.12
C VAL A 450 -2.02 15.23 -4.20
N HIS A 451 -2.84 16.28 -4.08
CA HIS A 451 -3.96 16.26 -3.17
C HIS A 451 -5.26 16.81 -3.77
N CYS A 452 -6.36 16.46 -3.10
CA CYS A 452 -7.71 16.87 -3.46
C CYS A 452 -8.54 17.13 -2.20
N HIS A 453 -9.27 18.26 -2.16
CA HIS A 453 -10.12 18.66 -1.03
C HIS A 453 -11.62 18.44 -1.27
N ALA A 454 -12.07 18.48 -2.52
CA ALA A 454 -13.49 18.34 -2.85
C ALA A 454 -13.68 17.82 -4.28
N ALA A 455 -14.77 17.13 -4.54
CA ALA A 455 -15.12 16.57 -5.85
C ALA A 455 -14.02 15.69 -6.46
N CYS A 456 -13.33 14.91 -5.63
CA CYS A 456 -12.12 14.17 -5.98
C CYS A 456 -12.32 13.06 -7.02
N GLY A 457 -13.56 12.68 -7.33
CA GLY A 457 -13.87 11.85 -8.49
C GLY A 457 -13.54 12.50 -9.84
N SER A 458 -13.29 13.82 -9.88
CA SER A 458 -12.91 14.56 -11.09
C SER A 458 -11.41 14.82 -11.14
N ARG A 459 -10.79 14.55 -12.29
CA ARG A 459 -9.37 14.84 -12.52
C ARG A 459 -9.01 16.33 -12.29
N SER A 460 -9.90 17.25 -12.60
CA SER A 460 -9.67 18.68 -12.44
C SER A 460 -9.61 19.15 -10.98
N SER A 461 -10.02 18.31 -10.04
CA SER A 461 -9.99 18.61 -8.60
C SER A 461 -8.66 18.24 -7.94
N TRP A 462 -7.78 17.55 -8.64
CA TRP A 462 -6.45 17.18 -8.19
C TRP A 462 -5.43 18.23 -8.63
N GLY A 463 -4.57 18.65 -7.72
CA GLY A 463 -3.57 19.67 -8.02
C GLY A 463 -2.62 19.94 -6.85
N ASN A 464 -1.92 21.07 -6.93
CA ASN A 464 -0.95 21.51 -5.93
C ASN A 464 0.05 20.40 -5.56
N GLU A 465 0.57 19.74 -6.60
CA GLU A 465 1.52 18.66 -6.46
C GLU A 465 2.84 19.18 -5.91
N VAL A 466 3.43 18.43 -4.99
CA VAL A 466 4.75 18.72 -4.41
C VAL A 466 5.70 17.55 -4.61
N ARG A 467 6.97 17.87 -4.88
CA ARG A 467 8.04 16.88 -4.96
C ARG A 467 8.50 16.50 -3.55
N LEU A 468 8.61 15.21 -3.29
CA LEU A 468 9.04 14.65 -2.00
C LEU A 468 10.54 14.31 -1.97
N THR A 469 11.16 14.05 -3.10
CA THR A 469 12.61 13.93 -3.24
C THR A 469 13.27 15.31 -3.34
N ASP A 470 14.44 15.51 -2.73
CA ASP A 470 15.18 16.77 -2.88
C ASP A 470 15.87 16.86 -4.25
N THR A 471 16.37 15.71 -4.72
CA THR A 471 17.02 15.55 -6.02
C THR A 471 16.53 14.29 -6.69
N SER A 472 16.51 14.26 -8.02
CA SER A 472 16.22 13.04 -8.78
C SER A 472 17.31 11.99 -8.52
N PHE A 473 16.91 10.74 -8.49
CA PHE A 473 17.80 9.60 -8.34
C PHE A 473 17.74 8.70 -9.57
N ASP A 474 18.88 8.10 -9.91
CA ASP A 474 18.93 7.12 -10.99
C ASP A 474 18.43 5.76 -10.49
N ILE A 475 17.29 5.29 -11.02
CA ILE A 475 16.67 4.03 -10.62
C ILE A 475 17.52 2.81 -10.98
N LEU A 476 18.48 2.94 -11.89
CA LEU A 476 19.43 1.87 -12.23
C LEU A 476 20.35 1.50 -11.06
N ASN A 477 20.44 2.36 -10.06
CA ASN A 477 21.17 2.07 -8.83
C ASN A 477 20.37 1.26 -7.80
N ALA A 478 19.04 1.11 -8.02
CA ALA A 478 18.19 0.34 -7.11
C ALA A 478 18.57 -1.17 -7.09
N PRO A 479 18.22 -1.91 -6.01
CA PRO A 479 18.45 -3.34 -5.98
C PRO A 479 17.71 -4.02 -7.13
N VAL A 480 18.30 -5.05 -7.70
CA VAL A 480 17.65 -5.85 -8.73
C VAL A 480 17.01 -7.07 -8.07
N ALA A 481 15.68 -7.17 -8.18
CA ALA A 481 14.89 -8.31 -7.71
C ALA A 481 13.76 -8.59 -8.69
N ARG A 482 14.08 -9.19 -9.83
CA ARG A 482 13.19 -9.37 -11.01
C ARG A 482 12.82 -8.04 -11.70
N GLY A 483 13.71 -7.07 -11.67
CA GLY A 483 13.58 -5.69 -12.10
C GLY A 483 14.23 -4.78 -11.07
N PHE A 484 14.42 -3.51 -11.39
CA PHE A 484 14.83 -2.51 -10.38
C PHE A 484 13.73 -2.39 -9.33
N PHE A 485 14.08 -2.43 -8.06
CA PHE A 485 13.12 -2.67 -7.00
C PHE A 485 13.26 -1.68 -5.85
N LEU A 486 12.28 -0.83 -5.69
CA LEU A 486 12.15 0.06 -4.53
C LEU A 486 11.17 -0.52 -3.49
N GLY A 487 10.26 -1.36 -3.93
CA GLY A 487 9.20 -2.00 -3.17
C GLY A 487 8.03 -2.36 -4.07
N ASP A 488 7.14 -3.21 -3.58
CA ASP A 488 5.84 -3.46 -4.21
C ASP A 488 4.78 -2.46 -3.68
N TYR A 489 5.09 -1.70 -2.62
CA TYR A 489 4.27 -0.63 -2.01
C TYR A 489 5.16 0.38 -1.26
N MET A 490 4.60 1.55 -0.90
CA MET A 490 5.23 2.61 -0.10
C MET A 490 4.32 3.01 1.05
N GLY A 491 4.92 3.53 2.14
CA GLY A 491 4.19 3.96 3.32
C GLY A 491 3.64 5.38 3.19
N LEU A 492 2.36 5.56 3.47
CA LEU A 492 1.73 6.88 3.60
C LEU A 492 0.70 6.86 4.73
N ALA A 493 0.89 7.70 5.73
CA ALA A 493 -0.04 7.87 6.84
C ALA A 493 -0.47 9.33 6.97
N ALA A 494 -1.58 9.57 7.68
CA ALA A 494 -2.05 10.91 8.01
C ALA A 494 -1.88 11.21 9.51
N SER A 495 -1.53 12.45 9.85
CA SER A 495 -1.42 12.93 11.23
C SER A 495 -1.97 14.35 11.33
N GLY A 496 -3.22 14.48 11.83
CA GLY A 496 -3.94 15.74 11.78
C GLY A 496 -4.18 16.16 10.33
N HIS A 497 -3.69 17.34 9.95
CA HIS A 497 -3.79 17.85 8.57
C HIS A 497 -2.57 17.52 7.71
N ASP A 498 -1.55 16.89 8.29
CA ASP A 498 -0.33 16.52 7.59
C ASP A 498 -0.39 15.08 7.08
N THR A 499 0.41 14.80 6.06
CA THR A 499 0.74 13.44 5.62
C THR A 499 2.21 13.12 5.89
N LEU A 500 2.46 11.86 6.16
CA LEU A 500 3.73 11.28 6.56
C LEU A 500 4.11 10.24 5.50
N ALA A 501 4.91 10.65 4.52
CA ALA A 501 5.38 9.77 3.47
C ALA A 501 6.67 9.08 3.90
N VAL A 502 6.69 7.75 3.79
CA VAL A 502 7.90 6.92 3.97
C VAL A 502 8.13 6.14 2.68
N PHE A 503 9.25 6.38 2.05
CA PHE A 503 9.56 5.87 0.73
C PHE A 503 11.05 5.54 0.57
N THR A 504 11.43 4.86 -0.50
CA THR A 504 12.80 4.45 -0.76
C THR A 504 13.36 5.11 -1.99
N GLN A 505 14.66 5.36 -1.96
CA GLN A 505 15.45 5.78 -3.12
C GLN A 505 16.91 5.34 -2.97
N PRO A 506 17.64 5.10 -4.04
CA PRO A 506 19.10 4.98 -4.02
C PRO A 506 19.75 6.19 -3.35
N HIS A 507 20.71 5.95 -2.49
CA HIS A 507 21.39 7.03 -1.76
C HIS A 507 22.87 6.74 -1.51
N GLY A 508 23.76 7.61 -1.98
CA GLY A 508 25.20 7.41 -1.82
C GLY A 508 25.70 6.12 -2.46
N ALA A 509 26.25 5.21 -1.66
CA ALA A 509 26.68 3.88 -2.08
C ALA A 509 25.60 2.81 -1.85
N ASP A 510 24.52 3.14 -1.13
CA ASP A 510 23.45 2.20 -0.81
C ASP A 510 22.46 2.11 -1.98
N ALA A 511 22.11 0.89 -2.34
CA ALA A 511 21.24 0.66 -3.48
C ALA A 511 19.81 1.19 -3.25
N SER A 512 19.36 1.26 -2.00
CA SER A 512 18.18 2.00 -1.57
C SER A 512 18.24 2.28 -0.08
N SER A 513 17.72 3.45 0.32
CA SER A 513 17.56 3.85 1.72
C SER A 513 16.14 4.35 1.95
N VAL A 514 15.63 4.19 3.17
CA VAL A 514 14.31 4.69 3.57
C VAL A 514 14.39 6.16 3.97
N PHE A 515 13.49 6.95 3.39
CA PHE A 515 13.34 8.37 3.69
C PHE A 515 11.94 8.66 4.22
N PHE A 516 11.88 9.71 5.03
CA PHE A 516 10.64 10.27 5.58
C PHE A 516 10.50 11.72 5.13
N ARG A 517 9.27 12.11 4.78
CA ARG A 517 8.91 13.49 4.56
C ARG A 517 7.49 13.77 5.05
N ARG A 518 7.36 14.83 5.87
CA ARG A 518 6.06 15.38 6.28
C ARG A 518 5.62 16.44 5.28
N THR A 519 4.36 16.41 4.88
CA THR A 519 3.74 17.45 4.04
C THR A 519 2.39 17.83 4.60
N GLY A 520 2.02 19.09 4.50
CA GLY A 520 0.73 19.59 4.97
C GLY A 520 0.49 21.03 4.53
N PRO A 521 -0.69 21.60 4.87
CA PRO A 521 -1.09 22.96 4.53
C PRO A 521 -0.20 24.05 5.15
#